data_b36e833fd59d0e4570224fcffa87ee3d
#
_entry.id   b36e833fd59d0e4570224fcffa87ee3d
#
_cell.length_a   1.000
_cell.length_b   1.000
_cell.length_c   1.000
_cell.angle_alpha   90.00
_cell.angle_beta   90.00
_cell.angle_gamma   90.00
#
_symmetry.space_group_name_H-M   'P 1'
#
loop_
_entity.id
_entity.type
_entity.pdbx_description
1 polymer ?
#
loop_
_entity_poly.entity_id
_entity_poly.type
_entity_poly.pdbx_seq_one_letter_code
_entity_poly.pdbx_strand_id
1 'polypeptide(L)'
;MTSNNHLRQKLIDCEALKFGDFTLTSGKKSNYYVNMKLASTNPEILKLISSEFANLIPDNIDFISGMELGAVPLAVALSLETGIPYTMIRKGERKHGTGSRLEGPSEGKTVLVDDVATTGGSNAESLDVLLEEGIEVTKILVVVDRDEGASEKLASYDIPFESLISASDLSDK
;
A
#
# COMPACT_ATOMS: atom_id res chain seq x y z
N MET A 1 -2.07 24.35 -1.51
CA MET A 1 -2.79 23.13 -1.08
C MET A 1 -1.72 22.11 -0.81
N THR A 2 -1.73 21.44 0.33
CA THR A 2 -0.79 20.36 0.59
C THR A 2 -1.06 19.23 -0.40
N SER A 3 -0.03 18.47 -0.79
CA SER A 3 -0.13 17.33 -1.72
C SER A 3 -1.26 16.37 -1.36
N ASN A 4 -1.42 16.05 -0.08
CA ASN A 4 -2.48 15.20 0.46
C ASN A 4 -3.91 15.69 0.13
N ASN A 5 -4.14 17.00 0.13
CA ASN A 5 -5.45 17.57 -0.21
C ASN A 5 -5.79 17.39 -1.69
N HIS A 6 -4.79 17.42 -2.57
CA HIS A 6 -5.00 17.19 -3.99
C HIS A 6 -5.34 15.72 -4.28
N LEU A 7 -4.57 14.79 -3.73
CA LEU A 7 -4.84 13.36 -3.87
C LEU A 7 -6.23 13.01 -3.28
N ARG A 8 -6.54 13.51 -2.07
CA ARG A 8 -7.86 13.31 -1.44
C ARG A 8 -8.99 13.75 -2.36
N GLN A 9 -8.90 14.95 -2.97
CA GLN A 9 -9.92 15.43 -3.90
C GLN A 9 -10.04 14.53 -5.13
N LYS A 10 -8.94 14.07 -5.72
CA LYS A 10 -8.95 13.15 -6.85
C LYS A 10 -9.60 11.80 -6.51
N LEU A 11 -9.40 11.29 -5.29
CA LEU A 11 -10.07 10.06 -4.82
C LEU A 11 -11.58 10.25 -4.66
N ILE A 12 -12.02 11.45 -4.25
CA ILE A 12 -13.44 11.80 -4.19
C ILE A 12 -14.03 11.89 -5.62
N ASP A 13 -13.37 12.60 -6.51
CA ASP A 13 -13.82 12.83 -7.88
C ASP A 13 -14.01 11.53 -8.67
N CYS A 14 -13.16 10.51 -8.43
CA CYS A 14 -13.27 9.19 -9.05
C CYS A 14 -14.14 8.20 -8.25
N GLU A 15 -14.82 8.66 -7.20
CA GLU A 15 -15.64 7.84 -6.31
C GLU A 15 -14.90 6.72 -5.54
N ALA A 16 -13.56 6.75 -5.52
CA ALA A 16 -12.75 5.84 -4.71
C ALA A 16 -12.88 6.16 -3.21
N LEU A 17 -13.16 7.41 -2.86
CA LEU A 17 -13.48 7.87 -1.52
C LEU A 17 -14.87 8.50 -1.51
N LYS A 18 -15.76 7.96 -0.68
CA LYS A 18 -17.15 8.45 -0.50
C LYS A 18 -17.43 8.70 0.97
N PHE A 19 -18.15 9.79 1.26
CA PHE A 19 -18.66 10.11 2.59
C PHE A 19 -20.14 9.77 2.71
N GLY A 20 -20.55 9.27 3.87
CA GLY A 20 -21.92 8.85 4.14
C GLY A 20 -21.97 7.77 5.22
N ASP A 21 -23.15 7.21 5.45
CA ASP A 21 -23.33 6.14 6.43
C ASP A 21 -23.12 4.78 5.76
N PHE A 22 -21.99 4.14 6.04
CA PHE A 22 -21.65 2.83 5.52
C PHE A 22 -21.62 1.78 6.62
N THR A 23 -21.95 0.54 6.27
CA THR A 23 -21.69 -0.62 7.12
C THR A 23 -20.62 -1.47 6.43
N LEU A 24 -19.47 -1.58 7.07
CA LEU A 24 -18.31 -2.34 6.57
C LEU A 24 -18.58 -3.85 6.62
N THR A 25 -17.78 -4.63 5.91
CA THR A 25 -17.87 -6.11 5.92
C THR A 25 -17.71 -6.69 7.33
N SER A 26 -16.97 -5.99 8.21
CA SER A 26 -16.83 -6.34 9.63
C SER A 26 -18.09 -6.06 10.49
N GLY A 27 -19.13 -5.43 9.90
CA GLY A 27 -20.32 -4.95 10.61
C GLY A 27 -20.15 -3.60 11.31
N LYS A 28 -18.96 -3.03 11.32
CA LYS A 28 -18.71 -1.68 11.89
C LYS A 28 -19.36 -0.60 11.04
N LYS A 29 -19.84 0.47 11.69
CA LYS A 29 -20.28 1.69 11.02
C LYS A 29 -19.08 2.57 10.66
N SER A 30 -19.16 3.22 9.50
CA SER A 30 -18.15 4.16 9.02
C SER A 30 -18.85 5.33 8.32
N ASN A 31 -18.34 6.54 8.51
CA ASN A 31 -18.81 7.75 7.83
C ASN A 31 -18.13 7.96 6.47
N TYR A 32 -17.26 7.06 6.05
CA TYR A 32 -16.63 7.03 4.73
C TYR A 32 -16.43 5.59 4.23
N TYR A 33 -16.29 5.47 2.92
CA TYR A 33 -15.98 4.21 2.23
C TYR A 33 -14.83 4.44 1.26
N VAL A 34 -13.85 3.51 1.26
CA VAL A 34 -12.69 3.54 0.37
C VAL A 34 -12.72 2.34 -0.56
N ASN A 35 -12.62 2.60 -1.87
CA ASN A 35 -12.48 1.60 -2.92
C ASN A 35 -11.28 1.92 -3.82
N MET A 36 -10.12 1.52 -3.39
CA MET A 36 -8.88 1.80 -4.10
C MET A 36 -8.78 1.16 -5.48
N LYS A 37 -9.61 0.17 -5.80
CA LYS A 37 -9.67 -0.42 -7.16
C LYS A 37 -10.07 0.62 -8.22
N LEU A 38 -10.93 1.57 -7.85
CA LEU A 38 -11.31 2.67 -8.75
C LEU A 38 -10.15 3.65 -8.98
N ALA A 39 -9.35 3.90 -7.93
CA ALA A 39 -8.17 4.75 -8.03
C ALA A 39 -7.04 4.06 -8.81
N SER A 40 -6.70 2.81 -8.48
CA SER A 40 -5.60 2.06 -9.09
C SER A 40 -5.84 1.66 -10.55
N THR A 41 -7.08 1.68 -11.02
CA THR A 41 -7.42 1.47 -12.44
C THR A 41 -7.58 2.78 -13.23
N ASN A 42 -7.48 3.93 -12.57
CA ASN A 42 -7.48 5.24 -13.22
C ASN A 42 -6.03 5.71 -13.44
N PRO A 43 -5.58 5.89 -14.70
CA PRO A 43 -4.17 6.17 -14.99
C PRO A 43 -3.68 7.52 -14.44
N GLU A 44 -4.55 8.54 -14.37
CA GLU A 44 -4.20 9.85 -13.82
C GLU A 44 -3.95 9.77 -12.31
N ILE A 45 -4.82 9.05 -11.59
CA ILE A 45 -4.73 8.90 -10.14
C ILE A 45 -3.58 7.97 -9.77
N LEU A 46 -3.42 6.87 -10.50
CA LEU A 46 -2.32 5.94 -10.30
C LEU A 46 -0.96 6.63 -10.47
N LYS A 47 -0.83 7.50 -11.49
CA LYS A 47 0.36 8.32 -11.71
C LYS A 47 0.59 9.30 -10.55
N LEU A 48 -0.46 9.95 -10.05
CA LEU A 48 -0.35 10.86 -8.91
C LEU A 48 0.14 10.11 -7.66
N ILE A 49 -0.46 8.95 -7.35
CA ILE A 49 -0.03 8.12 -6.21
C ILE A 49 1.44 7.70 -6.36
N SER A 50 1.86 7.26 -7.55
CA SER A 50 3.25 6.84 -7.76
C SER A 50 4.24 7.99 -7.58
N SER A 51 3.91 9.19 -8.03
CA SER A 51 4.73 10.38 -7.83
C SER A 51 4.85 10.77 -6.34
N GLU A 52 3.75 10.66 -5.57
CA GLU A 52 3.79 10.90 -4.12
C GLU A 52 4.63 9.84 -3.40
N PHE A 53 4.48 8.56 -3.74
CA PHE A 53 5.31 7.49 -3.19
C PHE A 53 6.79 7.67 -3.54
N ALA A 54 7.11 8.10 -4.78
CA ALA A 54 8.49 8.33 -5.19
C ALA A 54 9.22 9.36 -4.32
N ASN A 55 8.50 10.34 -3.76
CA ASN A 55 9.07 11.32 -2.83
C ASN A 55 9.32 10.76 -1.42
N LEU A 56 8.78 9.58 -1.11
CA LEU A 56 8.82 8.97 0.24
C LEU A 56 9.70 7.73 0.32
N ILE A 57 10.09 7.15 -0.83
CA ILE A 57 10.97 5.97 -0.83
C ILE A 57 12.38 6.35 -0.40
N PRO A 58 13.09 5.48 0.36
CA PRO A 58 14.49 5.68 0.68
C PRO A 58 15.41 5.60 -0.54
N ASP A 59 16.54 6.33 -0.51
CA ASP A 59 17.48 6.41 -1.64
C ASP A 59 18.15 5.08 -2.02
N ASN A 60 18.24 4.13 -1.09
CA ASN A 60 19.03 2.90 -1.25
C ASN A 60 18.17 1.65 -1.20
N ILE A 61 17.15 1.56 -2.07
CA ILE A 61 16.37 0.34 -2.25
C ILE A 61 16.73 -0.32 -3.57
N ASP A 62 16.72 -1.65 -3.59
CA ASP A 62 17.03 -2.44 -4.77
C ASP A 62 15.78 -2.77 -5.59
N PHE A 63 14.61 -2.87 -4.92
CA PHE A 63 13.32 -3.11 -5.57
C PHE A 63 12.14 -2.64 -4.72
N ILE A 64 10.97 -2.60 -5.35
CA ILE A 64 9.68 -2.26 -4.75
C ILE A 64 8.90 -3.56 -4.58
N SER A 65 8.24 -3.78 -3.45
CA SER A 65 7.42 -4.97 -3.23
C SER A 65 5.96 -4.62 -2.97
N GLY A 66 5.05 -5.48 -3.43
CA GLY A 66 3.62 -5.34 -3.18
C GLY A 66 2.87 -6.66 -3.29
N MET A 67 1.92 -6.89 -2.38
CA MET A 67 1.11 -8.13 -2.37
C MET A 67 -0.05 -8.05 -3.37
N GLU A 68 -0.30 -9.16 -4.05
CA GLU A 68 -1.47 -9.27 -4.92
C GLU A 68 -2.78 -9.14 -4.11
N LEU A 69 -3.81 -8.50 -4.64
CA LEU A 69 -3.90 -7.90 -5.97
C LEU A 69 -3.76 -6.36 -5.91
N GLY A 70 -4.15 -5.71 -4.79
CA GLY A 70 -4.30 -4.24 -4.69
C GLY A 70 -3.00 -3.46 -4.84
N ALA A 71 -1.91 -3.98 -4.28
CA ALA A 71 -0.61 -3.32 -4.32
C ALA A 71 0.12 -3.44 -5.67
N VAL A 72 -0.19 -4.45 -6.49
CA VAL A 72 0.53 -4.70 -7.75
C VAL A 72 0.48 -3.50 -8.71
N PRO A 73 -0.67 -2.88 -9.00
CA PRO A 73 -0.70 -1.69 -9.86
C PRO A 73 0.15 -0.53 -9.31
N LEU A 74 0.19 -0.37 -7.98
CA LEU A 74 0.98 0.67 -7.31
C LEU A 74 2.49 0.40 -7.46
N ALA A 75 2.92 -0.85 -7.23
CA ALA A 75 4.31 -1.26 -7.40
C ALA A 75 4.77 -1.08 -8.86
N VAL A 76 3.94 -1.46 -9.84
CA VAL A 76 4.20 -1.25 -11.28
C VAL A 76 4.34 0.24 -11.59
N ALA A 77 3.39 1.06 -11.16
CA ALA A 77 3.41 2.50 -11.44
C ALA A 77 4.62 3.19 -10.80
N LEU A 78 4.96 2.83 -9.56
CA LEU A 78 6.12 3.36 -8.86
C LEU A 78 7.43 2.90 -9.52
N SER A 79 7.49 1.66 -10.00
CA SER A 79 8.63 1.15 -10.77
C SER A 79 8.85 1.94 -12.06
N LEU A 80 7.78 2.24 -12.79
CA LEU A 80 7.85 3.06 -14.02
C LEU A 80 8.27 4.52 -13.74
N GLU A 81 7.82 5.08 -12.61
CA GLU A 81 8.16 6.45 -12.19
C GLU A 81 9.64 6.57 -11.77
N THR A 82 10.17 5.56 -11.06
CA THR A 82 11.51 5.63 -10.45
C THR A 82 12.60 4.90 -11.22
N GLY A 83 12.23 3.99 -12.12
CA GLY A 83 13.16 3.08 -12.78
C GLY A 83 13.65 1.92 -11.89
N ILE A 84 13.13 1.78 -10.67
CA ILE A 84 13.48 0.71 -9.74
C ILE A 84 12.63 -0.54 -10.06
N PRO A 85 13.22 -1.74 -10.15
CA PRO A 85 12.44 -2.96 -10.42
C PRO A 85 11.45 -3.26 -9.30
N TYR A 86 10.47 -4.12 -9.55
CA TYR A 86 9.48 -4.51 -8.55
C TYR A 86 9.32 -6.02 -8.43
N THR A 87 8.80 -6.45 -7.28
CA THR A 87 8.47 -7.83 -6.94
C THR A 87 7.01 -7.92 -6.49
N MET A 88 6.30 -8.89 -7.04
CA MET A 88 4.95 -9.22 -6.60
C MET A 88 5.00 -10.30 -5.52
N ILE A 89 4.28 -10.09 -4.43
CA ILE A 89 4.10 -11.07 -3.36
C ILE A 89 2.77 -11.78 -3.60
N ARG A 90 2.80 -13.08 -3.76
CA ARG A 90 1.58 -13.89 -3.94
C ARG A 90 0.90 -14.15 -2.60
N LYS A 91 -0.42 -14.09 -2.62
CA LYS A 91 -1.24 -14.45 -1.47
C LYS A 91 -1.37 -15.97 -1.36
N GLY A 92 -1.08 -16.53 -0.18
CA GLY A 92 -1.14 -17.97 0.06
C GLY A 92 0.08 -18.77 -0.46
N GLU A 93 0.15 -20.05 -0.08
CA GLU A 93 1.25 -20.95 -0.43
C GLU A 93 1.21 -21.39 -1.91
N ARG A 94 2.40 -21.57 -2.50
CA ARG A 94 2.53 -22.20 -3.81
C ARG A 94 2.44 -23.72 -3.68
N LYS A 95 1.50 -24.33 -4.39
CA LYS A 95 1.39 -25.81 -4.47
C LYS A 95 2.32 -26.43 -5.51
N HIS A 96 2.95 -25.62 -6.38
CA HIS A 96 3.82 -26.09 -7.47
C HIS A 96 4.93 -25.08 -7.78
N GLY A 97 6.12 -25.53 -8.18
CA GLY A 97 7.27 -24.71 -8.57
C GLY A 97 8.32 -24.57 -7.46
N THR A 98 9.04 -23.46 -7.41
CA THR A 98 10.15 -23.20 -6.47
C THR A 98 9.73 -23.02 -5.00
N GLY A 99 8.44 -22.99 -4.71
CA GLY A 99 7.92 -22.73 -3.35
C GLY A 99 7.91 -21.26 -2.95
N SER A 100 8.72 -20.39 -3.56
CA SER A 100 8.75 -18.96 -3.24
C SER A 100 7.44 -18.28 -3.61
N ARG A 101 7.00 -17.37 -2.74
CA ARG A 101 5.83 -16.50 -2.95
C ARG A 101 6.18 -15.22 -3.71
N LEU A 102 7.45 -15.02 -4.09
CA LEU A 102 7.95 -13.84 -4.77
C LEU A 102 8.04 -14.05 -6.28
N GLU A 103 7.58 -13.06 -7.04
CA GLU A 103 7.69 -13.00 -8.50
C GLU A 103 8.42 -11.71 -8.88
N GLY A 104 9.74 -11.80 -9.05
CA GLY A 104 10.64 -10.69 -9.35
C GLY A 104 11.95 -10.78 -8.57
N PRO A 105 12.71 -9.67 -8.42
CA PRO A 105 13.88 -9.61 -7.57
C PRO A 105 13.58 -10.07 -6.14
N SER A 106 14.48 -10.83 -5.55
CA SER A 106 14.31 -11.46 -4.24
C SER A 106 15.53 -11.33 -3.33
N GLU A 107 16.44 -10.41 -3.62
CA GLU A 107 17.64 -10.15 -2.83
C GLU A 107 17.86 -8.64 -2.68
N GLY A 108 18.28 -8.21 -1.48
CA GLY A 108 18.59 -6.81 -1.19
C GLY A 108 17.55 -6.10 -0.34
N LYS A 109 17.35 -4.80 -0.59
CA LYS A 109 16.49 -3.91 0.20
C LYS A 109 15.24 -3.54 -0.57
N THR A 110 14.10 -3.55 0.10
CA THR A 110 12.82 -3.20 -0.53
C THR A 110 12.05 -2.15 0.28
N VAL A 111 11.19 -1.43 -0.42
CA VAL A 111 10.02 -0.72 0.16
C VAL A 111 8.78 -1.55 -0.11
N LEU A 112 7.98 -1.80 0.91
CA LEU A 112 6.68 -2.46 0.77
C LEU A 112 5.61 -1.41 0.50
N VAL A 113 4.87 -1.54 -0.60
CA VAL A 113 3.73 -0.67 -0.91
C VAL A 113 2.40 -1.43 -0.80
N ASP A 114 1.34 -0.74 -0.37
CA ASP A 114 -0.01 -1.30 -0.35
C ASP A 114 -1.06 -0.21 -0.61
N ASP A 115 -2.29 -0.60 -0.92
CA ASP A 115 -3.37 0.33 -1.23
C ASP A 115 -4.07 0.85 0.05
N VAL A 116 -4.48 -0.03 0.95
CA VAL A 116 -5.19 0.33 2.19
C VAL A 116 -4.70 -0.50 3.36
N ALA A 117 -4.27 0.16 4.42
CA ALA A 117 -4.07 -0.47 5.72
C ALA A 117 -5.33 -0.31 6.58
N THR A 118 -5.80 -1.42 7.15
CA THR A 118 -6.87 -1.47 8.15
C THR A 118 -6.30 -1.93 9.49
N THR A 119 -6.30 -3.23 9.73
CA THR A 119 -5.67 -3.83 10.92
C THR A 119 -4.20 -4.19 10.72
N GLY A 120 -3.62 -3.91 9.55
CA GLY A 120 -2.24 -4.28 9.21
C GLY A 120 -2.01 -5.77 8.94
N GLY A 121 -3.08 -6.58 8.80
CA GLY A 121 -2.94 -8.03 8.60
C GLY A 121 -2.24 -8.40 7.30
N SER A 122 -2.63 -7.80 6.18
CA SER A 122 -2.03 -8.02 4.86
C SER A 122 -0.57 -7.53 4.82
N ASN A 123 -0.33 -6.35 5.43
CA ASN A 123 1.02 -5.80 5.50
C ASN A 123 1.95 -6.69 6.33
N ALA A 124 1.49 -7.19 7.50
CA ALA A 124 2.25 -8.13 8.31
C ALA A 124 2.54 -9.43 7.56
N GLU A 125 1.56 -10.02 6.85
CA GLU A 125 1.78 -11.20 6.01
C GLU A 125 2.83 -10.94 4.92
N SER A 126 2.80 -9.76 4.30
CA SER A 126 3.81 -9.36 3.30
C SER A 126 5.20 -9.25 3.90
N LEU A 127 5.30 -8.65 5.10
CA LEU A 127 6.56 -8.53 5.83
C LEU A 127 7.13 -9.90 6.20
N ASP A 128 6.29 -10.80 6.75
CA ASP A 128 6.72 -12.14 7.13
C ASP A 128 7.33 -12.88 5.93
N VAL A 129 6.68 -12.81 4.75
CA VAL A 129 7.21 -13.42 3.51
C VAL A 129 8.55 -12.82 3.11
N LEU A 130 8.69 -11.49 3.12
CA LEU A 130 9.94 -10.84 2.73
C LEU A 130 11.08 -11.15 3.71
N LEU A 131 10.79 -11.11 5.01
CA LEU A 131 11.79 -11.37 6.07
C LEU A 131 12.21 -12.85 6.10
N GLU A 132 11.29 -13.80 5.85
CA GLU A 132 11.60 -15.23 5.71
C GLU A 132 12.54 -15.53 4.53
N GLU A 133 12.44 -14.76 3.45
CA GLU A 133 13.36 -14.83 2.29
C GLU A 133 14.67 -14.04 2.52
N GLY A 134 14.88 -13.44 3.71
CA GLY A 134 16.09 -12.70 4.06
C GLY A 134 16.18 -11.29 3.46
N ILE A 135 15.05 -10.73 3.00
CA ILE A 135 14.98 -9.41 2.38
C ILE A 135 14.88 -8.34 3.47
N GLU A 136 15.66 -7.27 3.35
CA GLU A 136 15.60 -6.11 4.24
C GLU A 136 14.46 -5.18 3.78
N VAL A 137 13.41 -5.04 4.59
CA VAL A 137 12.33 -4.07 4.34
C VAL A 137 12.66 -2.75 5.02
N THR A 138 12.85 -1.70 4.24
CA THR A 138 13.31 -0.39 4.73
C THR A 138 12.17 0.54 5.14
N LYS A 139 10.98 0.36 4.54
CA LYS A 139 9.80 1.20 4.79
C LYS A 139 8.53 0.51 4.28
N ILE A 140 7.42 0.85 4.89
CA ILE A 140 6.07 0.47 4.45
C ILE A 140 5.33 1.75 4.06
N LEU A 141 4.81 1.79 2.84
CA LEU A 141 4.01 2.90 2.31
C LEU A 141 2.62 2.41 1.92
N VAL A 142 1.59 3.10 2.39
CA VAL A 142 0.20 2.82 1.99
C VAL A 142 -0.48 4.07 1.47
N VAL A 143 -1.44 3.93 0.56
CA VAL A 143 -2.18 5.09 0.07
C VAL A 143 -3.11 5.60 1.17
N VAL A 144 -3.85 4.71 1.82
CA VAL A 144 -4.80 5.07 2.89
C VAL A 144 -4.56 4.22 4.13
N ASP A 145 -4.31 4.87 5.27
CA ASP A 145 -4.43 4.24 6.58
C ASP A 145 -5.79 4.56 7.20
N ARG A 146 -6.53 3.53 7.59
CA ARG A 146 -7.86 3.68 8.19
C ARG A 146 -7.84 3.85 9.71
N ASP A 147 -6.65 3.94 10.31
CA ASP A 147 -6.44 4.04 11.77
C ASP A 147 -7.21 2.94 12.55
N GLU A 148 -7.23 1.72 12.00
CA GLU A 148 -7.93 0.56 12.61
C GLU A 148 -6.96 -0.43 13.29
N GLY A 149 -5.73 0.04 13.64
CA GLY A 149 -4.72 -0.72 14.37
C GLY A 149 -3.53 -1.20 13.53
N ALA A 150 -3.37 -0.74 12.27
CA ALA A 150 -2.23 -1.11 11.43
C ALA A 150 -0.91 -0.62 12.02
N SER A 151 -0.86 0.64 12.44
CA SER A 151 0.35 1.25 13.02
C SER A 151 0.84 0.49 14.26
N GLU A 152 -0.07 0.15 15.18
CA GLU A 152 0.26 -0.61 16.39
C GLU A 152 0.74 -2.03 16.06
N LYS A 153 0.10 -2.69 15.12
CA LYS A 153 0.50 -4.03 14.69
C LYS A 153 1.86 -4.05 14.02
N LEU A 154 2.12 -3.09 13.13
CA LEU A 154 3.36 -3.02 12.37
C LEU A 154 4.54 -2.50 13.20
N ALA A 155 4.29 -1.81 14.31
CA ALA A 155 5.33 -1.34 15.22
C ALA A 155 6.23 -2.48 15.75
N SER A 156 5.72 -3.71 15.83
CA SER A 156 6.52 -4.88 16.27
C SER A 156 7.64 -5.27 15.31
N TYR A 157 7.62 -4.81 14.06
CA TYR A 157 8.65 -5.09 13.06
C TYR A 157 9.79 -4.06 13.08
N ASP A 158 9.65 -2.96 13.81
CA ASP A 158 10.61 -1.85 13.85
C ASP A 158 10.93 -1.27 12.45
N ILE A 159 9.92 -1.28 11.57
CA ILE A 159 10.01 -0.76 10.21
C ILE A 159 9.11 0.48 10.10
N PRO A 160 9.63 1.62 9.58
CA PRO A 160 8.83 2.83 9.40
C PRO A 160 7.59 2.58 8.54
N PHE A 161 6.42 3.01 9.04
CA PHE A 161 5.13 2.94 8.37
C PHE A 161 4.60 4.35 8.09
N GLU A 162 4.20 4.61 6.86
CA GLU A 162 3.69 5.92 6.44
C GLU A 162 2.55 5.78 5.43
N SER A 163 1.54 6.64 5.54
CA SER A 163 0.42 6.71 4.61
C SER A 163 0.35 8.06 3.91
N LEU A 164 -0.15 8.10 2.67
CA LEU A 164 -0.45 9.36 1.97
C LEU A 164 -1.68 10.06 2.56
N ILE A 165 -2.65 9.29 3.04
CA ILE A 165 -3.89 9.77 3.63
C ILE A 165 -4.20 8.90 4.86
N SER A 166 -4.48 9.54 6.00
CA SER A 166 -4.95 8.85 7.21
C SER A 166 -6.47 9.01 7.39
N ALA A 167 -7.09 8.18 8.22
CA ALA A 167 -8.50 8.31 8.56
C ALA A 167 -8.79 9.65 9.26
N SER A 168 -7.81 10.22 9.99
CA SER A 168 -7.94 11.55 10.58
C SER A 168 -8.07 12.64 9.52
N ASP A 169 -7.39 12.51 8.37
CA ASP A 169 -7.55 13.42 7.22
C ASP A 169 -8.92 13.29 6.54
N LEU A 170 -9.61 12.15 6.77
CA LEU A 170 -10.93 11.85 6.20
C LEU A 170 -12.09 12.21 7.13
N SER A 171 -11.84 12.39 8.42
CA SER A 171 -12.89 12.64 9.43
C SER A 171 -13.31 14.10 9.53
N ASP A 172 -12.55 15.04 8.95
CA ASP A 172 -12.89 16.44 8.97
C ASP A 172 -13.95 16.79 7.91
N LYS A 173 -15.22 16.55 8.26
CA LYS A 173 -16.36 17.50 8.10
C LYS A 173 -17.68 16.90 8.54
#